data_7c4f4b9795a9cf3ab988d65ad97f41f5
#
_entry.id   7c4f4b9795a9cf3ab988d65ad97f41f5
#
_cell.length_a   1.000
_cell.length_b   1.000
_cell.length_c   1.000
_cell.angle_alpha   90.00
_cell.angle_beta   90.00
_cell.angle_gamma   90.00
#
_symmetry.space_group_name_H-M   'P 1'
#
loop_
_entity.id
_entity.type
_entity.pdbx_description
1 polymer ?
#
loop_
_entity_poly.entity_id
_entity_poly.type
_entity_poly.pdbx_seq_one_letter_code
_entity_poly.pdbx_strand_id
1 'polypeptide(L)'
;MSMARKEKNVYDAVKSVYTYFVKNFDYAYNLGTDLKYHSAVSVFMYKKSVCEGFALAFANVLNRLGIPCGIVNGSSSFDGTFGAHAWNIVESDRKYYHLDVTWDICTKEKGIDTFDYFWLDDKLVRKDHQWNDPSIPAASDSTKEFYTKNERCCINERECVSVIVAGLRQKKTNISFRFIGNNCQNVIESQNLERLFECAAKRCHLDYHSVSLL
;
A
#
# COMPACT_ATOMS: atom_id res chain seq x y z
N MET A 1 -4.64 15.58 -11.96
CA MET A 1 -3.35 16.29 -12.03
C MET A 1 -3.31 17.63 -11.28
N SER A 2 -4.40 18.40 -11.19
CA SER A 2 -4.39 19.68 -10.46
C SER A 2 -4.21 19.55 -8.95
N MET A 3 -4.66 18.44 -8.34
CA MET A 3 -4.53 18.21 -6.88
C MET A 3 -3.07 17.97 -6.46
N ALA A 4 -2.35 17.09 -7.12
CA ALA A 4 -0.96 16.78 -6.77
C ALA A 4 0.02 17.96 -6.96
N ARG A 5 -0.27 18.90 -7.89
CA ARG A 5 0.54 20.11 -8.08
C ARG A 5 0.42 21.15 -6.96
N LYS A 6 -0.58 21.02 -6.09
CA LYS A 6 -0.79 21.92 -4.94
C LYS A 6 -0.12 21.42 -3.66
N GLU A 7 0.40 20.19 -3.70
CA GLU A 7 1.02 19.60 -2.52
C GLU A 7 2.39 20.23 -2.23
N LYS A 8 2.68 20.38 -0.94
CA LYS A 8 3.88 21.09 -0.46
C LYS A 8 5.16 20.27 -0.54
N ASN A 9 5.05 18.95 -0.67
CA ASN A 9 6.20 18.04 -0.70
C ASN A 9 5.92 16.81 -1.59
N VAL A 10 7.00 16.11 -1.96
CA VAL A 10 6.96 14.94 -2.85
C VAL A 10 6.10 13.82 -2.27
N TYR A 11 6.21 13.55 -0.97
CA TYR A 11 5.45 12.50 -0.31
C TYR A 11 3.92 12.69 -0.48
N ASP A 12 3.42 13.88 -0.21
CA ASP A 12 1.99 14.18 -0.30
C ASP A 12 1.51 14.19 -1.75
N ALA A 13 2.34 14.68 -2.69
CA ALA A 13 2.04 14.63 -4.12
C ALA A 13 1.91 13.18 -4.62
N VAL A 14 2.86 12.31 -4.28
CA VAL A 14 2.80 10.88 -4.62
C VAL A 14 1.60 10.21 -3.95
N LYS A 15 1.34 10.51 -2.67
CA LYS A 15 0.18 9.98 -1.95
C LYS A 15 -1.14 10.36 -2.60
N SER A 16 -1.27 11.60 -3.07
CA SER A 16 -2.48 12.06 -3.78
C SER A 16 -2.70 11.29 -5.09
N VAL A 17 -1.63 11.07 -5.87
CA VAL A 17 -1.69 10.26 -7.10
C VAL A 17 -2.00 8.80 -6.78
N TYR A 18 -1.30 8.22 -5.79
CA TYR A 18 -1.50 6.84 -5.36
C TYR A 18 -2.94 6.58 -4.92
N THR A 19 -3.46 7.43 -4.03
CA THR A 19 -4.84 7.37 -3.57
C THR A 19 -5.84 7.49 -4.72
N TYR A 20 -5.56 8.36 -5.69
CA TYR A 20 -6.41 8.48 -6.87
C TYR A 20 -6.44 7.17 -7.68
N PHE A 21 -5.28 6.54 -7.89
CA PHE A 21 -5.19 5.26 -8.59
C PHE A 21 -5.96 4.17 -7.86
N VAL A 22 -5.69 3.99 -6.57
CA VAL A 22 -6.37 2.96 -5.75
C VAL A 22 -7.89 3.15 -5.78
N LYS A 23 -8.38 4.39 -5.70
CA LYS A 23 -9.85 4.65 -5.62
C LYS A 23 -10.58 4.57 -6.95
N ASN A 24 -9.91 4.81 -8.08
CA ASN A 24 -10.60 5.04 -9.34
C ASN A 24 -10.33 3.99 -10.42
N PHE A 25 -9.45 3.04 -10.14
CA PHE A 25 -9.11 1.99 -11.11
C PHE A 25 -9.25 0.61 -10.50
N ASP A 26 -9.51 -0.40 -11.33
CA ASP A 26 -9.72 -1.79 -10.93
C ASP A 26 -8.73 -2.71 -11.66
N TYR A 27 -8.38 -3.85 -11.05
CA TYR A 27 -7.50 -4.83 -11.69
C TYR A 27 -8.24 -5.60 -12.79
N ALA A 28 -7.56 -5.87 -13.90
CA ALA A 28 -8.11 -6.58 -15.06
C ALA A 28 -7.95 -8.10 -14.89
N TYR A 29 -8.67 -8.70 -13.93
CA TYR A 29 -8.66 -10.15 -13.71
C TYR A 29 -9.06 -10.91 -14.97
N ASN A 30 -8.36 -12.04 -15.23
CA ASN A 30 -8.60 -12.92 -16.39
C ASN A 30 -8.38 -12.27 -17.76
N LEU A 31 -7.80 -11.07 -17.82
CA LEU A 31 -7.53 -10.33 -19.06
C LEU A 31 -6.02 -10.15 -19.30
N GLY A 32 -5.16 -10.85 -18.57
CA GLY A 32 -3.70 -10.74 -18.69
C GLY A 32 -3.12 -11.23 -20.04
N THR A 33 -3.89 -11.93 -20.85
CA THR A 33 -3.50 -12.32 -22.22
C THR A 33 -3.89 -11.27 -23.27
N ASP A 34 -4.73 -10.29 -22.93
CA ASP A 34 -5.14 -9.23 -23.87
C ASP A 34 -4.17 -8.04 -23.73
N LEU A 35 -3.28 -7.89 -24.71
CA LEU A 35 -2.21 -6.88 -24.73
C LEU A 35 -2.72 -5.44 -24.55
N LYS A 36 -3.98 -5.15 -24.80
CA LYS A 36 -4.52 -3.81 -24.56
C LYS A 36 -4.46 -3.41 -23.09
N TYR A 37 -4.54 -4.36 -22.15
CA TYR A 37 -4.46 -4.09 -20.70
C TYR A 37 -3.04 -3.98 -20.16
N HIS A 38 -2.01 -4.15 -21.00
CA HIS A 38 -0.59 -3.98 -20.65
C HIS A 38 -0.06 -2.56 -20.90
N SER A 39 -0.91 -1.61 -21.23
CA SER A 39 -0.51 -0.24 -21.56
C SER A 39 -1.01 0.79 -20.56
N ALA A 40 -0.30 1.90 -20.40
CA ALA A 40 -0.76 3.04 -19.60
C ALA A 40 -2.10 3.61 -20.10
N VAL A 41 -2.39 3.46 -21.38
CA VAL A 41 -3.64 3.93 -22.02
C VAL A 41 -4.84 3.18 -21.44
N SER A 42 -4.72 1.89 -21.20
CA SER A 42 -5.82 1.06 -20.68
C SER A 42 -6.33 1.55 -19.34
N VAL A 43 -5.43 2.00 -18.46
CA VAL A 43 -5.77 2.54 -17.13
C VAL A 43 -6.75 3.70 -17.26
N PHE A 44 -6.49 4.62 -18.18
CA PHE A 44 -7.31 5.84 -18.33
C PHE A 44 -8.55 5.63 -19.18
N MET A 45 -8.47 4.79 -20.24
CA MET A 45 -9.59 4.56 -21.16
C MET A 45 -10.61 3.56 -20.59
N TYR A 46 -10.14 2.45 -19.99
CA TYR A 46 -11.00 1.36 -19.54
C TYR A 46 -11.19 1.30 -18.03
N LYS A 47 -10.54 2.20 -17.29
CA LYS A 47 -10.53 2.24 -15.81
C LYS A 47 -9.96 0.98 -15.17
N LYS A 48 -9.29 0.13 -15.92
CA LYS A 48 -8.66 -1.12 -15.47
C LYS A 48 -7.45 -1.48 -16.30
N SER A 49 -6.53 -2.20 -15.68
CA SER A 49 -5.30 -2.71 -16.32
C SER A 49 -4.74 -3.90 -15.54
N VAL A 50 -3.70 -4.53 -16.07
CA VAL A 50 -2.82 -5.43 -15.33
C VAL A 50 -1.65 -4.63 -14.71
N CYS A 51 -0.79 -5.29 -13.92
CA CYS A 51 0.31 -4.65 -13.19
C CYS A 51 1.22 -3.79 -14.08
N GLU A 52 1.61 -4.28 -15.25
CA GLU A 52 2.46 -3.56 -16.20
C GLU A 52 1.84 -2.22 -16.63
N GLY A 53 0.56 -2.22 -17.02
CA GLY A 53 -0.12 -0.99 -17.42
C GLY A 53 -0.28 0.00 -16.27
N PHE A 54 -0.51 -0.47 -15.03
CA PHE A 54 -0.52 0.40 -13.85
C PHE A 54 0.86 0.97 -13.56
N ALA A 55 1.92 0.18 -13.59
CA ALA A 55 3.28 0.65 -13.38
C ALA A 55 3.68 1.71 -14.41
N LEU A 56 3.36 1.49 -15.69
CA LEU A 56 3.57 2.45 -16.77
C LEU A 56 2.78 3.75 -16.56
N ALA A 57 1.49 3.65 -16.25
CA ALA A 57 0.62 4.81 -16.06
C ALA A 57 1.07 5.66 -14.85
N PHE A 58 1.39 5.00 -13.74
CA PHE A 58 1.81 5.66 -12.51
C PHE A 58 3.15 6.39 -12.70
N ALA A 59 4.15 5.72 -13.29
CA ALA A 59 5.44 6.33 -13.62
C ALA A 59 5.26 7.55 -14.56
N ASN A 60 4.44 7.43 -15.59
CA ASN A 60 4.16 8.56 -16.50
C ASN A 60 3.55 9.77 -15.77
N VAL A 61 2.61 9.54 -14.85
CA VAL A 61 2.00 10.63 -14.08
C VAL A 61 3.02 11.30 -13.18
N LEU A 62 3.82 10.54 -12.43
CA LEU A 62 4.82 11.10 -11.52
C LEU A 62 5.93 11.85 -12.25
N ASN A 63 6.47 11.28 -13.34
CA ASN A 63 7.51 11.93 -14.14
C ASN A 63 7.01 13.25 -14.75
N ARG A 64 5.73 13.34 -15.18
CA ARG A 64 5.11 14.61 -15.63
C ARG A 64 4.91 15.64 -14.51
N LEU A 65 4.90 15.21 -13.26
CA LEU A 65 4.90 16.09 -12.09
C LEU A 65 6.32 16.50 -11.66
N GLY A 66 7.36 16.02 -12.35
CA GLY A 66 8.76 16.26 -12.02
C GLY A 66 9.27 15.37 -10.88
N ILE A 67 8.59 14.28 -10.57
CA ILE A 67 8.97 13.29 -9.55
C ILE A 67 9.57 12.07 -10.27
N PRO A 68 10.89 11.82 -10.16
CA PRO A 68 11.53 10.70 -10.83
C PRO A 68 10.93 9.37 -10.38
N CYS A 69 10.39 8.61 -11.32
CA CYS A 69 9.73 7.32 -11.07
C CYS A 69 10.10 6.34 -12.18
N GLY A 70 10.69 5.22 -11.78
CA GLY A 70 11.04 4.08 -12.62
C GLY A 70 10.04 2.93 -12.49
N ILE A 71 10.27 1.88 -13.29
CA ILE A 71 9.52 0.63 -13.25
C ILE A 71 10.48 -0.47 -12.86
N VAL A 72 10.09 -1.30 -11.91
CA VAL A 72 10.76 -2.54 -11.55
C VAL A 72 10.01 -3.69 -12.20
N ASN A 73 10.72 -4.50 -12.96
CA ASN A 73 10.20 -5.76 -13.51
C ASN A 73 10.76 -6.93 -12.69
N GLY A 74 9.88 -7.80 -12.24
CA GLY A 74 10.25 -8.92 -11.40
C GLY A 74 9.13 -9.93 -11.26
N SER A 75 8.97 -10.46 -10.08
CA SER A 75 7.88 -11.37 -9.72
C SER A 75 7.34 -11.06 -8.32
N SER A 76 6.09 -11.43 -8.08
CA SER A 76 5.45 -11.30 -6.78
C SER A 76 4.58 -12.49 -6.45
N SER A 77 4.26 -12.70 -5.17
CA SER A 77 3.47 -13.83 -4.70
C SER A 77 2.62 -13.48 -3.49
N PHE A 78 1.33 -13.86 -3.54
CA PHE A 78 0.42 -13.81 -2.39
C PHE A 78 0.39 -15.11 -1.57
N ASP A 79 0.70 -16.24 -2.21
CA ASP A 79 0.51 -17.60 -1.65
C ASP A 79 1.79 -18.46 -1.68
N GLY A 80 2.92 -17.85 -2.00
CA GLY A 80 4.20 -18.53 -2.20
C GLY A 80 4.49 -18.90 -3.66
N THR A 81 3.50 -18.79 -4.57
CA THR A 81 3.70 -19.01 -6.01
C THR A 81 4.03 -17.69 -6.69
N PHE A 82 5.27 -17.55 -7.15
CA PHE A 82 5.73 -16.33 -7.80
C PHE A 82 5.29 -16.26 -9.27
N GLY A 83 4.64 -15.16 -9.63
CA GLY A 83 4.27 -14.82 -11.00
C GLY A 83 4.95 -13.53 -11.47
N ALA A 84 5.07 -13.34 -12.78
CA ALA A 84 5.62 -12.11 -13.37
C ALA A 84 4.84 -10.88 -12.89
N HIS A 85 5.56 -9.84 -12.47
CA HIS A 85 4.97 -8.64 -11.90
C HIS A 85 5.80 -7.39 -12.22
N ALA A 86 5.12 -6.24 -12.27
CA ALA A 86 5.76 -4.94 -12.46
C ALA A 86 5.18 -3.92 -11.47
N TRP A 87 6.06 -3.13 -10.85
CA TRP A 87 5.72 -2.08 -9.91
C TRP A 87 6.65 -0.88 -10.07
N ASN A 88 6.61 0.08 -9.17
CA ASN A 88 7.36 1.32 -9.31
C ASN A 88 8.44 1.49 -8.25
N ILE A 89 9.48 2.23 -8.61
CA ILE A 89 10.45 2.80 -7.69
C ILE A 89 10.51 4.31 -7.89
N VAL A 90 10.43 5.07 -6.81
CA VAL A 90 10.40 6.54 -6.83
C VAL A 90 11.60 7.10 -6.10
N GLU A 91 12.15 8.21 -6.62
CA GLU A 91 13.20 8.97 -5.93
C GLU A 91 12.60 10.15 -5.14
N SER A 92 13.04 10.30 -3.89
CA SER A 92 12.75 11.46 -3.06
C SER A 92 13.89 11.71 -2.09
N ASP A 93 14.37 12.95 -2.05
CA ASP A 93 15.49 13.39 -1.18
C ASP A 93 16.75 12.53 -1.38
N ARG A 94 17.05 12.17 -2.62
CA ARG A 94 18.18 11.29 -3.02
C ARG A 94 18.13 9.88 -2.41
N LYS A 95 16.95 9.42 -2.07
CA LYS A 95 16.65 8.07 -1.61
C LYS A 95 15.58 7.45 -2.50
N TYR A 96 15.52 6.13 -2.51
CA TYR A 96 14.60 5.38 -3.33
C TYR A 96 13.61 4.61 -2.48
N TYR A 97 12.40 4.42 -3.04
CA TYR A 97 11.30 3.74 -2.35
C TYR A 97 10.45 2.98 -3.36
N HIS A 98 10.04 1.79 -3.00
CA HIS A 98 9.11 1.00 -3.79
C HIS A 98 7.67 1.43 -3.55
N LEU A 99 6.88 1.37 -4.63
CA LEU A 99 5.44 1.64 -4.63
C LEU A 99 4.77 0.60 -5.51
N ASP A 100 3.81 -0.14 -4.98
CA ASP A 100 2.99 -1.04 -5.78
C ASP A 100 1.51 -0.69 -5.66
N VAL A 101 1.06 0.17 -6.55
CA VAL A 101 -0.34 0.59 -6.59
C VAL A 101 -1.27 -0.55 -7.00
N THR A 102 -0.76 -1.54 -7.74
CA THR A 102 -1.55 -2.69 -8.20
C THR A 102 -2.03 -3.55 -7.03
N TRP A 103 -1.13 -3.85 -6.11
CA TRP A 103 -1.46 -4.66 -4.94
C TRP A 103 -2.46 -3.97 -4.02
N ASP A 104 -2.31 -2.66 -3.79
CA ASP A 104 -3.29 -1.90 -3.00
C ASP A 104 -4.64 -1.72 -3.74
N ILE A 105 -4.67 -1.70 -5.09
CA ILE A 105 -5.91 -1.78 -5.87
C ILE A 105 -6.61 -3.13 -5.63
N CYS A 106 -5.88 -4.25 -5.67
CA CYS A 106 -6.44 -5.58 -5.41
C CYS A 106 -6.96 -5.74 -3.97
N THR A 107 -6.32 -5.08 -3.01
CA THR A 107 -6.75 -5.10 -1.60
C THR A 107 -8.00 -4.25 -1.37
N LYS A 108 -8.15 -3.13 -2.07
CA LYS A 108 -9.35 -2.27 -2.04
C LYS A 108 -10.64 -3.04 -2.34
N GLU A 109 -10.60 -4.00 -3.26
CA GLU A 109 -11.77 -4.81 -3.63
C GLU A 109 -12.34 -5.62 -2.46
N LYS A 110 -11.54 -5.81 -1.41
CA LYS A 110 -11.96 -6.40 -0.14
C LYS A 110 -12.54 -5.38 0.85
N GLY A 111 -12.78 -4.13 0.42
CA GLY A 111 -13.30 -3.06 1.27
C GLY A 111 -12.26 -2.42 2.20
N ILE A 112 -10.97 -2.68 1.96
CA ILE A 112 -9.88 -2.22 2.82
C ILE A 112 -9.10 -1.10 2.10
N ASP A 113 -9.12 0.13 2.64
CA ASP A 113 -8.24 1.21 2.19
C ASP A 113 -6.87 1.02 2.85
N THR A 114 -5.91 0.45 2.11
CA THR A 114 -4.55 0.21 2.59
C THR A 114 -3.52 1.08 1.87
N PHE A 115 -2.38 1.23 2.52
CA PHE A 115 -1.15 1.76 1.96
C PHE A 115 -0.02 0.75 2.21
N ASP A 116 -0.32 -0.54 2.04
CA ASP A 116 0.59 -1.62 2.38
C ASP A 116 1.82 -1.62 1.48
N TYR A 117 1.65 -1.15 0.25
CA TYR A 117 2.72 -1.07 -0.75
C TYR A 117 3.11 0.36 -1.10
N PHE A 118 3.09 1.24 -0.09
CA PHE A 118 3.37 2.67 -0.26
C PHE A 118 4.63 3.12 0.50
N TRP A 119 5.66 3.56 -0.22
CA TRP A 119 6.96 4.01 0.29
C TRP A 119 7.77 2.93 1.02
N LEU A 120 7.84 1.72 0.46
CA LEU A 120 8.54 0.59 1.06
C LEU A 120 10.06 0.65 0.79
N ASP A 121 10.83 0.16 1.76
CA ASP A 121 12.23 -0.21 1.55
C ASP A 121 12.36 -1.62 0.95
N ASP A 122 13.59 -1.99 0.52
CA ASP A 122 13.89 -3.32 -0.04
C ASP A 122 13.50 -4.44 0.93
N LYS A 123 13.71 -4.25 2.24
CA LYS A 123 13.44 -5.28 3.24
C LYS A 123 11.95 -5.61 3.34
N LEU A 124 11.10 -4.59 3.24
CA LEU A 124 9.65 -4.77 3.32
C LEU A 124 9.11 -5.37 2.03
N VAL A 125 9.50 -4.83 0.87
CA VAL A 125 8.96 -5.30 -0.41
C VAL A 125 9.47 -6.70 -0.78
N ARG A 126 10.67 -7.11 -0.37
CA ARG A 126 11.21 -8.45 -0.60
C ARG A 126 10.53 -9.58 0.18
N LYS A 127 9.54 -9.29 1.02
CA LYS A 127 8.72 -10.32 1.67
C LYS A 127 7.90 -11.13 0.66
N ASP A 128 7.50 -10.49 -0.41
CA ASP A 128 6.57 -11.02 -1.40
C ASP A 128 6.89 -10.60 -2.85
N HIS A 129 7.94 -9.79 -3.06
CA HIS A 129 8.44 -9.37 -4.37
C HIS A 129 9.90 -9.77 -4.57
N GLN A 130 10.26 -10.09 -5.80
CA GLN A 130 11.62 -10.45 -6.19
C GLN A 130 12.02 -9.77 -7.50
N TRP A 131 13.25 -9.28 -7.57
CA TRP A 131 13.87 -8.77 -8.79
C TRP A 131 15.38 -9.01 -8.75
N ASN A 132 15.98 -9.15 -9.94
CA ASN A 132 17.41 -9.42 -10.11
C ASN A 132 18.12 -8.36 -10.97
N ASP A 133 17.44 -7.27 -11.32
CA ASP A 133 18.03 -6.20 -12.12
C ASP A 133 18.95 -5.33 -11.24
N PRO A 134 20.28 -5.35 -11.48
CA PRO A 134 21.25 -4.58 -10.70
C PRO A 134 21.18 -3.08 -10.98
N SER A 135 20.45 -2.65 -12.00
CA SER A 135 20.23 -1.22 -12.28
C SER A 135 19.19 -0.58 -11.37
N ILE A 136 18.39 -1.38 -10.66
CA ILE A 136 17.42 -0.88 -9.69
C ILE A 136 18.18 -0.41 -8.44
N PRO A 137 18.08 0.88 -8.10
CA PRO A 137 18.79 1.43 -6.95
C PRO A 137 18.24 0.86 -5.64
N ALA A 138 19.11 0.72 -4.65
CA ALA A 138 18.73 0.20 -3.34
C ALA A 138 17.80 1.19 -2.59
N ALA A 139 16.68 0.67 -2.08
CA ALA A 139 15.76 1.39 -1.22
C ALA A 139 15.98 0.95 0.24
N SER A 140 16.74 1.75 1.01
CA SER A 140 17.17 1.38 2.37
C SER A 140 16.53 2.20 3.49
N ASP A 141 15.65 3.15 3.16
CA ASP A 141 15.02 4.05 4.12
C ASP A 141 13.55 3.68 4.34
N SER A 142 13.20 3.24 5.54
CA SER A 142 11.83 2.93 5.95
C SER A 142 11.09 4.10 6.63
N THR A 143 11.73 5.25 6.82
CA THR A 143 11.14 6.35 7.60
C THR A 143 9.93 7.00 6.95
N LYS A 144 9.78 6.87 5.63
CA LYS A 144 8.64 7.38 4.86
C LYS A 144 7.56 6.32 4.63
N GLU A 145 7.78 5.07 5.00
CA GLU A 145 6.75 4.03 4.93
C GLU A 145 5.49 4.50 5.67
N PHE A 146 4.32 4.23 5.09
CA PHE A 146 3.06 4.84 5.53
C PHE A 146 2.74 4.60 7.00
N TYR A 147 2.87 3.36 7.46
CA TYR A 147 2.53 3.02 8.84
C TYR A 147 3.57 3.53 9.82
N THR A 148 4.85 3.51 9.46
CA THR A 148 5.95 4.08 10.24
C THR A 148 5.78 5.59 10.40
N LYS A 149 5.56 6.30 9.28
CA LYS A 149 5.38 7.75 9.28
C LYS A 149 4.17 8.23 10.07
N ASN A 150 3.11 7.42 10.12
CA ASN A 150 1.86 7.75 10.82
C ASN A 150 1.76 7.11 12.22
N GLU A 151 2.86 6.61 12.77
CA GLU A 151 2.92 5.97 14.11
C GLU A 151 1.90 4.82 14.25
N ARG A 152 1.76 4.02 13.19
CA ARG A 152 0.84 2.87 13.11
C ARG A 152 1.58 1.54 12.97
N CYS A 153 2.88 1.52 13.26
CA CYS A 153 3.63 0.28 13.42
C CYS A 153 3.51 -0.19 14.86
N CYS A 154 3.23 -1.48 15.05
CA CYS A 154 3.07 -2.10 16.35
C CYS A 154 4.05 -3.27 16.48
N ILE A 155 4.76 -3.37 17.59
CA ILE A 155 5.64 -4.50 17.89
C ILE A 155 5.01 -5.47 18.90
N ASN A 156 3.92 -5.09 19.55
CA ASN A 156 3.20 -5.87 20.53
C ASN A 156 1.71 -5.48 20.59
N GLU A 157 0.89 -6.31 21.24
CA GLU A 157 -0.55 -6.10 21.38
C GLU A 157 -0.93 -4.77 22.06
N ARG A 158 -0.14 -4.33 23.04
CA ARG A 158 -0.41 -3.06 23.75
C ARG A 158 -0.35 -1.87 22.81
N GLU A 159 0.61 -1.88 21.89
CA GLU A 159 0.73 -0.83 20.86
C GLU A 159 -0.41 -0.92 19.84
N CYS A 160 -0.81 -2.13 19.41
CA CYS A 160 -1.99 -2.32 18.56
C CYS A 160 -3.24 -1.71 19.21
N VAL A 161 -3.50 -2.04 20.49
CA VAL A 161 -4.64 -1.46 21.22
C VAL A 161 -4.55 0.06 21.29
N SER A 162 -3.36 0.63 21.45
CA SER A 162 -3.16 2.09 21.49
C SER A 162 -3.51 2.76 20.15
N VAL A 163 -3.09 2.16 19.03
CA VAL A 163 -3.44 2.64 17.68
C VAL A 163 -4.95 2.54 17.43
N ILE A 164 -5.57 1.45 17.83
CA ILE A 164 -7.02 1.26 17.70
C ILE A 164 -7.77 2.31 18.54
N VAL A 165 -7.39 2.52 19.79
CA VAL A 165 -7.97 3.55 20.67
C VAL A 165 -7.86 4.95 20.06
N ALA A 166 -6.70 5.28 19.51
CA ALA A 166 -6.51 6.57 18.83
C ALA A 166 -7.42 6.74 17.62
N GLY A 167 -7.61 5.69 16.83
CA GLY A 167 -8.55 5.67 15.70
C GLY A 167 -10.00 5.82 16.12
N LEU A 168 -10.43 5.07 17.13
CA LEU A 168 -11.80 5.12 17.67
C LEU A 168 -12.14 6.50 18.23
N ARG A 169 -11.23 7.13 18.98
CA ARG A 169 -11.39 8.50 19.49
C ARG A 169 -11.54 9.53 18.38
N GLN A 170 -10.91 9.30 17.23
CA GLN A 170 -11.05 10.11 16.02
C GLN A 170 -12.28 9.75 15.19
N LYS A 171 -13.14 8.83 15.66
CA LYS A 171 -14.35 8.32 14.96
C LYS A 171 -14.02 7.76 13.56
N LYS A 172 -12.85 7.13 13.40
CA LYS A 172 -12.49 6.48 12.14
C LYS A 172 -13.28 5.19 11.98
N THR A 173 -13.83 4.98 10.80
CA THR A 173 -14.52 3.74 10.40
C THR A 173 -13.54 2.64 10.02
N ASN A 174 -12.35 3.00 9.53
CA ASN A 174 -11.27 2.07 9.19
C ASN A 174 -10.00 2.43 9.94
N ILE A 175 -9.42 1.46 10.63
CA ILE A 175 -8.17 1.61 11.39
C ILE A 175 -7.21 0.53 10.90
N SER A 176 -6.21 0.94 10.12
CA SER A 176 -5.14 0.05 9.66
C SER A 176 -3.86 0.31 10.43
N PHE A 177 -3.10 -0.74 10.70
CA PHE A 177 -1.77 -0.68 11.31
C PHE A 177 -0.90 -1.84 10.79
N ARG A 178 0.41 -1.69 10.87
CA ARG A 178 1.37 -2.72 10.51
C ARG A 178 1.97 -3.33 11.77
N PHE A 179 1.90 -4.64 11.87
CA PHE A 179 2.58 -5.37 12.94
C PHE A 179 3.98 -5.78 12.47
N ILE A 180 5.01 -5.39 13.22
CA ILE A 180 6.44 -5.64 12.90
C ILE A 180 7.17 -6.48 13.96
N GLY A 181 6.44 -7.01 14.93
CA GLY A 181 6.99 -7.87 15.99
C GLY A 181 7.32 -9.30 15.50
N ASN A 182 8.17 -10.00 16.25
CA ASN A 182 8.62 -11.35 15.89
C ASN A 182 7.51 -12.44 15.92
N ASN A 183 6.34 -12.14 16.52
CA ASN A 183 5.20 -13.05 16.63
C ASN A 183 4.01 -12.60 15.76
N CYS A 184 4.27 -12.10 14.56
CA CYS A 184 3.25 -11.56 13.66
C CYS A 184 2.07 -12.53 13.42
N GLN A 185 2.33 -13.84 13.29
CA GLN A 185 1.28 -14.83 13.00
C GLN A 185 0.24 -14.95 14.12
N ASN A 186 0.66 -14.87 15.39
CA ASN A 186 -0.25 -15.02 16.53
C ASN A 186 -1.16 -13.80 16.77
N VAL A 187 -0.80 -12.62 16.27
CA VAL A 187 -1.59 -11.39 16.46
C VAL A 187 -2.62 -11.20 15.33
N ILE A 188 -2.35 -11.79 14.16
CA ILE A 188 -3.19 -11.66 12.96
C ILE A 188 -4.35 -12.68 12.94
N GLU A 189 -4.33 -13.70 13.80
CA GLU A 189 -5.47 -14.61 13.94
C GLU A 189 -6.74 -13.83 14.38
N SER A 190 -7.86 -14.09 13.70
CA SER A 190 -9.11 -13.36 13.87
C SER A 190 -9.56 -13.20 15.32
N GLN A 191 -9.41 -14.24 16.16
CA GLN A 191 -9.75 -14.21 17.58
C GLN A 191 -8.90 -13.22 18.38
N ASN A 192 -7.63 -13.05 18.03
CA ASN A 192 -6.75 -12.08 18.69
C ASN A 192 -7.06 -10.64 18.27
N LEU A 193 -7.42 -10.40 17.00
CA LEU A 193 -7.85 -9.09 16.55
C LEU A 193 -9.15 -8.65 17.21
N GLU A 194 -10.13 -9.53 17.35
CA GLU A 194 -11.36 -9.26 18.11
C GLU A 194 -11.07 -8.85 19.55
N ARG A 195 -10.22 -9.60 20.24
CA ARG A 195 -9.80 -9.29 21.61
C ARG A 195 -9.12 -7.92 21.72
N LEU A 196 -8.27 -7.55 20.75
CA LEU A 196 -7.62 -6.24 20.72
C LEU A 196 -8.64 -5.11 20.55
N PHE A 197 -9.65 -5.32 19.67
CA PHE A 197 -10.74 -4.37 19.48
C PHE A 197 -11.62 -4.24 20.71
N GLU A 198 -11.97 -5.35 21.38
CA GLU A 198 -12.70 -5.33 22.66
C GLU A 198 -11.97 -4.50 23.72
N CYS A 199 -10.67 -4.75 23.88
CA CYS A 199 -9.84 -3.99 24.81
C CYS A 199 -9.84 -2.49 24.49
N ALA A 200 -9.78 -2.13 23.22
CA ALA A 200 -9.77 -0.75 22.77
C ALA A 200 -11.15 -0.08 22.96
N ALA A 201 -12.24 -0.77 22.60
CA ALA A 201 -13.60 -0.29 22.77
C ALA A 201 -13.94 -0.02 24.23
N LYS A 202 -13.59 -0.94 25.13
CA LYS A 202 -13.73 -0.75 26.59
C LYS A 202 -13.02 0.51 27.09
N ARG A 203 -11.81 0.79 26.59
CA ARG A 203 -11.05 2.02 26.93
C ARG A 203 -11.67 3.29 26.40
N CYS A 204 -12.49 3.18 25.36
CA CYS A 204 -13.21 4.31 24.74
C CYS A 204 -14.66 4.45 25.24
N HIS A 205 -15.11 3.57 26.15
CA HIS A 205 -16.50 3.48 26.60
C HIS A 205 -17.50 3.28 25.43
N LEU A 206 -17.08 2.50 24.40
CA LEU A 206 -17.91 2.16 23.26
C LEU A 206 -18.48 0.76 23.41
N ASP A 207 -19.73 0.58 22.94
CA ASP A 207 -20.36 -0.73 22.94
C ASP A 207 -19.76 -1.59 21.84
N TYR A 208 -19.29 -2.79 22.18
CA TYR A 208 -18.54 -3.67 21.29
C TYR A 208 -19.35 -4.18 20.08
N HIS A 209 -20.68 -4.29 20.24
CA HIS A 209 -21.58 -4.78 19.19
C HIS A 209 -21.66 -3.88 17.94
N SER A 210 -21.04 -2.71 17.95
CA SER A 210 -21.00 -1.77 16.83
C SER A 210 -19.74 -1.87 15.94
N VAL A 211 -18.81 -2.78 16.21
CA VAL A 211 -17.54 -2.92 15.49
C VAL A 211 -17.54 -4.27 14.75
N SER A 212 -17.64 -4.24 13.44
CA SER A 212 -17.41 -5.42 12.59
C SER A 212 -15.96 -5.42 12.08
N LEU A 213 -15.31 -6.58 12.23
CA LEU A 213 -14.04 -6.88 11.56
C LEU A 213 -14.38 -7.31 10.13
N LEU A 214 -13.85 -6.61 9.15
CA LEU A 214 -13.92 -6.96 7.73
C LEU A 214 -12.62 -7.62 7.29
#